data_5b7229b46105b9fcf2ec1a54db1e2bb3
#
_entry.id   5b7229b46105b9fcf2ec1a54db1e2bb3
#
_cell.length_a   1.000
_cell.length_b   1.000
_cell.length_c   1.000
_cell.angle_alpha   90.00
_cell.angle_beta   90.00
_cell.angle_gamma   90.00
#
_symmetry.space_group_name_H-M   'P 1'
#
loop_
_entity.id
_entity.type
_entity.pdbx_description
1 polymer ?
#
loop_
_entity_poly.entity_id
_entity_poly.type
_entity_poly.pdbx_seq_one_letter_code
_entity_poly.pdbx_strand_id
1 'polypeptide(L)'
;MEQKQEKLYALLNEKLDHTEEISDDEILVEIDKLIWEEAKGQYMPLSEKITLRQQLFNGIRRLDILQELLEDESVTEIMVNGTDGIFVEREGRIRCWEHRFVSKTKLEDVVQQIAGKCNRIVNEAIPITDARLENGDRVNIVLPPVAVNGPIITIRRFPKEPITMERLIELGSVSNCLLYTSPSPRDA
;
A
#
# COMPACT_ATOMS: atom_id res chain seq x y z
N MET A 1 -3.34 -14.43 -16.03
CA MET A 1 -3.43 -12.97 -15.88
C MET A 1 -2.11 -12.35 -15.46
N GLU A 2 -1.43 -12.85 -14.45
CA GLU A 2 -0.15 -12.32 -13.93
C GLU A 2 0.95 -12.17 -14.99
N GLN A 3 1.24 -13.19 -15.80
CA GLN A 3 2.27 -13.11 -16.86
C GLN A 3 1.99 -12.02 -17.92
N LYS A 4 0.70 -11.75 -18.18
CA LYS A 4 0.28 -10.71 -19.13
C LYS A 4 0.48 -9.31 -18.54
N GLN A 5 0.18 -9.16 -17.27
CA GLN A 5 0.41 -7.92 -16.51
C GLN A 5 1.90 -7.59 -16.41
N GLU A 6 2.75 -8.57 -16.10
CA GLU A 6 4.22 -8.38 -16.05
C GLU A 6 4.80 -7.94 -17.39
N LYS A 7 4.37 -8.58 -18.49
CA LYS A 7 4.81 -8.20 -19.84
C LYS A 7 4.43 -6.76 -20.17
N LEU A 8 3.18 -6.37 -19.90
CA LEU A 8 2.71 -5.00 -20.17
C LEU A 8 3.38 -3.98 -19.27
N TYR A 9 3.66 -4.33 -18.02
CA TYR A 9 4.39 -3.48 -17.08
C TYR A 9 5.83 -3.24 -17.53
N ALA A 10 6.52 -4.29 -17.99
CA ALA A 10 7.88 -4.16 -18.54
C ALA A 10 7.93 -3.26 -19.78
N LEU A 11 6.97 -3.45 -20.72
CA LEU A 11 6.85 -2.62 -21.91
C LEU A 11 6.51 -1.14 -21.57
N LEU A 12 5.72 -0.94 -20.55
CA LEU A 12 5.33 0.40 -20.10
C LEU A 12 6.52 1.13 -19.46
N ASN A 13 7.28 0.45 -18.61
CA ASN A 13 8.52 0.99 -18.02
C ASN A 13 9.60 1.32 -19.06
N GLU A 14 9.68 0.53 -20.14
CA GLU A 14 10.63 0.80 -21.24
C GLU A 14 10.22 2.03 -22.05
N LYS A 15 8.91 2.29 -22.20
CA LYS A 15 8.37 3.43 -22.96
C LYS A 15 8.33 4.72 -22.14
N LEU A 16 8.18 4.63 -20.82
CA LEU A 16 8.18 5.80 -19.96
C LEU A 16 9.62 6.25 -19.70
N ASP A 17 9.94 7.42 -20.21
CA ASP A 17 11.23 8.07 -19.90
C ASP A 17 11.17 8.63 -18.46
N HIS A 18 11.85 7.97 -17.52
CA HIS A 18 11.86 8.33 -16.11
C HIS A 18 12.58 9.66 -15.81
N THR A 19 13.10 10.33 -16.83
CA THR A 19 13.79 11.63 -16.70
C THR A 19 12.86 12.84 -16.80
N GLU A 20 11.62 12.67 -17.29
CA GLU A 20 10.62 13.73 -17.40
C GLU A 20 9.49 13.56 -16.39
N GLU A 21 8.94 14.68 -15.90
CA GLU A 21 7.72 14.69 -15.09
C GLU A 21 6.50 14.41 -16.00
N ILE A 22 6.20 13.13 -16.21
CA ILE A 22 5.05 12.67 -16.98
C ILE A 22 3.79 12.83 -16.14
N SER A 23 2.75 13.46 -16.69
CA SER A 23 1.46 13.60 -16.01
C SER A 23 0.69 12.27 -15.91
N ASP A 24 -0.23 12.18 -14.95
CA ASP A 24 -1.08 10.99 -14.78
C ASP A 24 -1.93 10.71 -16.02
N ASP A 25 -2.40 11.75 -16.72
CA ASP A 25 -3.17 11.63 -17.95
C ASP A 25 -2.35 11.03 -19.09
N GLU A 26 -1.08 11.43 -19.23
CA GLU A 26 -0.17 10.88 -20.24
C GLU A 26 0.14 9.40 -19.99
N ILE A 27 0.33 9.02 -18.73
CA ILE A 27 0.51 7.61 -18.35
C ILE A 27 -0.74 6.79 -18.68
N LEU A 28 -1.92 7.30 -18.35
CA LEU A 28 -3.17 6.62 -18.65
C LEU A 28 -3.39 6.43 -20.16
N VAL A 29 -3.03 7.42 -20.97
CA VAL A 29 -3.09 7.33 -22.44
C VAL A 29 -2.12 6.22 -22.95
N GLU A 30 -0.92 6.13 -22.40
CA GLU A 30 0.05 5.11 -22.82
C GLU A 30 -0.38 3.70 -22.39
N ILE A 31 -0.94 3.57 -21.18
CA ILE A 31 -1.56 2.32 -20.70
C ILE A 31 -2.69 1.89 -21.63
N ASP A 32 -3.59 2.80 -21.99
CA ASP A 32 -4.73 2.52 -22.87
C ASP A 32 -4.24 2.04 -24.25
N LYS A 33 -3.21 2.64 -24.83
CA LYS A 33 -2.59 2.19 -26.09
C LYS A 33 -2.06 0.77 -25.98
N LEU A 34 -1.32 0.44 -24.93
CA LEU A 34 -0.77 -0.90 -24.73
C LEU A 34 -1.86 -1.95 -24.57
N ILE A 35 -2.92 -1.65 -23.79
CA ILE A 35 -4.06 -2.54 -23.64
C ILE A 35 -4.79 -2.74 -24.99
N TRP A 36 -4.91 -1.70 -25.81
CA TRP A 36 -5.51 -1.80 -27.15
C TRP A 36 -4.65 -2.64 -28.10
N GLU A 37 -3.32 -2.50 -28.07
CA GLU A 37 -2.40 -3.30 -28.86
C GLU A 37 -2.50 -4.78 -28.50
N GLU A 38 -2.52 -5.11 -27.21
CA GLU A 38 -2.65 -6.48 -26.72
C GLU A 38 -4.04 -7.07 -27.04
N ALA A 39 -5.10 -6.24 -27.01
CA ALA A 39 -6.45 -6.66 -27.35
C ALA A 39 -6.68 -6.94 -28.84
N LYS A 40 -5.83 -6.44 -29.75
CA LYS A 40 -5.91 -6.76 -31.19
C LYS A 40 -5.66 -8.24 -31.50
N GLY A 41 -4.91 -8.93 -30.64
CA GLY A 41 -4.59 -10.35 -30.80
C GLY A 41 -5.56 -11.32 -30.13
N GLN A 42 -6.36 -10.86 -29.19
CA GLN A 42 -7.24 -11.72 -28.40
C GLN A 42 -8.43 -10.93 -27.83
N TYR A 43 -9.64 -11.52 -27.85
CA TYR A 43 -10.81 -10.89 -27.23
C TYR A 43 -10.57 -10.65 -25.73
N MET A 44 -10.73 -9.40 -25.30
CA MET A 44 -10.59 -8.98 -23.91
C MET A 44 -11.88 -8.27 -23.47
N PRO A 45 -12.61 -8.78 -22.46
CA PRO A 45 -13.80 -8.13 -21.91
C PRO A 45 -13.49 -6.72 -21.37
N LEU A 46 -14.48 -5.83 -21.40
CA LEU A 46 -14.29 -4.48 -20.89
C LEU A 46 -13.90 -4.44 -19.41
N SER A 47 -14.47 -5.32 -18.60
CA SER A 47 -14.11 -5.46 -17.18
C SER A 47 -12.63 -5.78 -17.00
N GLU A 48 -12.09 -6.71 -17.79
CA GLU A 48 -10.67 -7.07 -17.74
C GLU A 48 -9.77 -5.89 -18.14
N LYS A 49 -10.17 -5.12 -19.17
CA LYS A 49 -9.43 -3.91 -19.58
C LYS A 49 -9.38 -2.87 -18.46
N ILE A 50 -10.52 -2.61 -17.79
CA ILE A 50 -10.60 -1.67 -16.67
C ILE A 50 -9.70 -2.11 -15.52
N THR A 51 -9.78 -3.38 -15.13
CA THR A 51 -8.95 -3.94 -14.05
C THR A 51 -7.46 -3.83 -14.39
N LEU A 52 -7.08 -4.23 -15.61
CA LEU A 52 -5.69 -4.17 -16.07
C LEU A 52 -5.16 -2.74 -16.12
N ARG A 53 -5.96 -1.79 -16.62
CA ARG A 53 -5.66 -0.36 -16.62
C ARG A 53 -5.36 0.15 -15.22
N GLN A 54 -6.21 -0.18 -14.25
CA GLN A 54 -6.06 0.23 -12.86
C GLN A 54 -4.81 -0.38 -12.23
N GLN A 55 -4.57 -1.67 -12.46
CA GLN A 55 -3.39 -2.37 -11.95
C GLN A 55 -2.08 -1.78 -12.50
N LEU A 56 -2.00 -1.53 -13.81
CA LEU A 56 -0.83 -0.91 -14.43
C LEU A 56 -0.57 0.50 -13.90
N PHE A 57 -1.62 1.31 -13.76
CA PHE A 57 -1.51 2.66 -13.21
C PHE A 57 -1.05 2.65 -11.75
N ASN A 58 -1.65 1.80 -10.92
CA ASN A 58 -1.27 1.66 -9.51
C ASN A 58 0.19 1.18 -9.37
N GLY A 59 0.64 0.30 -10.27
CA GLY A 59 2.01 -0.18 -10.26
C GLY A 59 3.08 0.87 -10.59
N ILE A 60 2.70 1.97 -11.25
CA ILE A 60 3.64 3.05 -11.64
C ILE A 60 3.56 4.25 -10.71
N ARG A 61 2.35 4.69 -10.40
CA ARG A 61 2.12 5.95 -9.67
C ARG A 61 1.74 5.77 -8.21
N ARG A 62 1.22 4.59 -7.86
CA ARG A 62 0.72 4.27 -6.54
C ARG A 62 1.50 3.13 -5.91
N LEU A 63 1.03 2.62 -4.81
CA LEU A 63 1.70 1.55 -4.06
C LEU A 63 1.31 0.15 -4.54
N ASP A 64 1.16 -0.02 -5.86
CA ASP A 64 0.81 -1.28 -6.51
C ASP A 64 -0.44 -1.93 -5.88
N ILE A 65 -0.34 -3.23 -5.56
CA ILE A 65 -1.44 -3.98 -4.93
C ILE A 65 -1.82 -3.43 -3.55
N LEU A 66 -0.92 -2.77 -2.81
CA LEU A 66 -1.24 -2.18 -1.51
C LEU A 66 -2.22 -1.00 -1.60
N GLN A 67 -2.38 -0.40 -2.79
CA GLN A 67 -3.27 0.73 -2.97
C GLN A 67 -4.73 0.38 -2.67
N GLU A 68 -5.19 -0.81 -3.09
CA GLU A 68 -6.52 -1.31 -2.80
C GLU A 68 -6.78 -1.41 -1.29
N LEU A 69 -5.79 -1.93 -0.54
CA LEU A 69 -5.88 -2.04 0.92
C LEU A 69 -5.85 -0.68 1.62
N LEU A 70 -5.12 0.29 1.06
CA LEU A 70 -5.07 1.65 1.60
C LEU A 70 -6.36 2.44 1.33
N GLU A 71 -7.12 2.09 0.32
CA GLU A 71 -8.42 2.69 0.00
C GLU A 71 -9.57 2.04 0.79
N ASP A 72 -9.40 0.80 1.27
CA ASP A 72 -10.39 0.10 2.11
C ASP A 72 -10.38 0.61 3.55
N GLU A 73 -11.43 1.32 3.94
CA GLU A 73 -11.56 1.92 5.28
C GLU A 73 -11.68 0.89 6.41
N SER A 74 -12.06 -0.35 6.12
CA SER A 74 -12.17 -1.41 7.11
C SER A 74 -10.81 -1.97 7.55
N VAL A 75 -9.75 -1.70 6.77
CA VAL A 75 -8.39 -2.15 7.06
C VAL A 75 -7.74 -1.25 8.09
N THR A 76 -7.26 -1.83 9.18
CA THR A 76 -6.56 -1.13 10.27
C THR A 76 -5.04 -1.31 10.22
N GLU A 77 -4.56 -2.47 9.78
CA GLU A 77 -3.13 -2.75 9.63
C GLU A 77 -2.87 -3.62 8.40
N ILE A 78 -1.77 -3.33 7.69
CA ILE A 78 -1.28 -4.09 6.54
C ILE A 78 0.14 -4.54 6.86
N MET A 79 0.40 -5.83 6.76
CA MET A 79 1.71 -6.44 7.04
C MET A 79 2.18 -7.23 5.83
N VAL A 80 3.24 -6.78 5.19
CA VAL A 80 3.88 -7.46 4.05
C VAL A 80 5.11 -8.19 4.56
N ASN A 81 5.17 -9.49 4.37
CA ASN A 81 6.29 -10.34 4.77
C ASN A 81 7.00 -10.89 3.53
N GLY A 82 7.90 -10.09 2.95
CA GLY A 82 8.55 -10.47 1.70
C GLY A 82 7.53 -10.75 0.59
N THR A 83 7.82 -11.72 -0.25
CA THR A 83 6.90 -12.23 -1.29
C THR A 83 6.01 -13.36 -0.78
N ASP A 84 6.18 -13.81 0.46
CA ASP A 84 5.46 -14.98 1.01
C ASP A 84 3.99 -14.69 1.25
N GLY A 85 3.65 -13.46 1.65
CA GLY A 85 2.26 -13.07 1.84
C GLY A 85 2.07 -11.69 2.42
N ILE A 86 0.83 -11.23 2.26
CA ILE A 86 0.32 -10.00 2.84
C ILE A 86 -0.76 -10.37 3.85
N PHE A 87 -0.63 -9.86 5.06
CA PHE A 87 -1.61 -10.04 6.12
C PHE A 87 -2.31 -8.72 6.38
N VAL A 88 -3.59 -8.77 6.59
CA VAL A 88 -4.45 -7.60 6.76
C VAL A 88 -5.27 -7.76 8.03
N GLU A 89 -5.27 -6.73 8.87
CA GLU A 89 -6.17 -6.65 10.00
C GLU A 89 -7.43 -5.88 9.63
N ARG A 90 -8.59 -6.51 9.92
CA ARG A 90 -9.92 -5.91 9.84
C ARG A 90 -10.69 -6.28 11.09
N GLU A 91 -11.29 -5.31 11.75
CA GLU A 91 -12.12 -5.53 12.97
C GLU A 91 -11.38 -6.33 14.06
N GLY A 92 -10.08 -6.08 14.26
CA GLY A 92 -9.25 -6.77 15.24
C GLY A 92 -8.91 -8.23 14.87
N ARG A 93 -9.11 -8.64 13.62
CA ARG A 93 -8.78 -9.99 13.13
C ARG A 93 -7.80 -9.92 11.98
N ILE A 94 -6.69 -10.64 12.12
CA ILE A 94 -5.67 -10.76 11.09
C ILE A 94 -6.03 -11.91 10.16
N ARG A 95 -5.99 -11.66 8.85
CA ARG A 95 -6.20 -12.65 7.80
C ARG A 95 -5.13 -12.51 6.73
N CYS A 96 -4.76 -13.63 6.11
CA CYS A 96 -3.93 -13.60 4.91
C CYS A 96 -4.77 -13.05 3.75
N TRP A 97 -4.19 -12.10 3.01
CA TRP A 97 -4.82 -11.56 1.81
C TRP A 97 -4.55 -12.47 0.61
N GLU A 98 -5.46 -12.49 -0.35
CA GLU A 98 -5.40 -13.40 -1.50
C GLU A 98 -4.30 -13.03 -2.50
N HIS A 99 -3.92 -11.74 -2.54
CA HIS A 99 -2.88 -11.24 -3.42
C HIS A 99 -1.53 -11.18 -2.71
N ARG A 100 -0.45 -11.29 -3.51
CA ARG A 100 0.93 -11.17 -3.06
C ARG A 100 1.76 -10.49 -4.12
N PHE A 101 2.91 -9.98 -3.73
CA PHE A 101 3.85 -9.42 -4.69
C PHE A 101 4.39 -10.50 -5.62
N VAL A 102 4.37 -10.22 -6.92
CA VAL A 102 4.79 -11.16 -7.97
C VAL A 102 6.30 -11.40 -7.91
N SER A 103 7.08 -10.37 -7.55
CA SER A 103 8.53 -10.46 -7.46
C SER A 103 9.08 -9.63 -6.30
N LYS A 104 10.29 -10.00 -5.85
CA LYS A 104 11.04 -9.25 -4.84
C LYS A 104 11.36 -7.83 -5.34
N THR A 105 11.73 -7.69 -6.60
CA THR A 105 12.05 -6.39 -7.23
C THR A 105 10.86 -5.45 -7.15
N LYS A 106 9.65 -5.95 -7.45
CA LYS A 106 8.43 -5.15 -7.36
C LYS A 106 8.16 -4.65 -5.93
N LEU A 107 8.38 -5.51 -4.93
CA LEU A 107 8.26 -5.12 -3.52
C LEU A 107 9.33 -4.08 -3.14
N GLU A 108 10.57 -4.21 -3.63
CA GLU A 108 11.63 -3.24 -3.42
C GLU A 108 11.31 -1.88 -4.06
N ASP A 109 10.71 -1.87 -5.26
CA ASP A 109 10.23 -0.63 -5.90
C ASP A 109 9.18 0.07 -5.04
N VAL A 110 8.20 -0.66 -4.51
CA VAL A 110 7.18 -0.12 -3.60
C VAL A 110 7.80 0.42 -2.31
N VAL A 111 8.80 -0.26 -1.75
CA VAL A 111 9.57 0.23 -0.59
C VAL A 111 10.21 1.57 -0.90
N GLN A 112 10.91 1.70 -2.04
CA GLN A 112 11.57 2.94 -2.43
C GLN A 112 10.56 4.06 -2.70
N GLN A 113 9.41 3.75 -3.29
CA GLN A 113 8.33 4.73 -3.49
C GLN A 113 7.78 5.25 -2.15
N ILE A 114 7.54 4.36 -1.18
CA ILE A 114 7.09 4.76 0.16
C ILE A 114 8.15 5.64 0.83
N ALA A 115 9.41 5.21 0.82
CA ALA A 115 10.51 5.96 1.43
C ALA A 115 10.66 7.35 0.79
N GLY A 116 10.61 7.43 -0.56
CA GLY A 116 10.67 8.68 -1.30
C GLY A 116 9.53 9.64 -0.96
N LYS A 117 8.27 9.18 -0.92
CA LYS A 117 7.10 9.98 -0.52
C LYS A 117 7.21 10.51 0.91
N CYS A 118 7.91 9.80 1.78
CA CYS A 118 8.12 10.20 3.17
C CYS A 118 9.42 11.00 3.40
N ASN A 119 10.18 11.33 2.35
CA ASN A 119 11.52 11.93 2.44
C ASN A 119 12.44 11.13 3.38
N ARG A 120 12.42 9.81 3.27
CA ARG A 120 13.26 8.89 4.04
C ARG A 120 14.18 8.11 3.11
N ILE A 121 15.32 7.72 3.64
CA ILE A 121 16.25 6.83 2.95
C ILE A 121 16.18 5.48 3.63
N VAL A 122 16.02 4.44 2.83
CA VAL A 122 16.09 3.04 3.27
C VAL A 122 16.93 2.26 2.27
N ASN A 123 17.97 1.58 2.77
CA ASN A 123 18.89 0.76 1.99
C ASN A 123 19.59 -0.25 2.91
N GLU A 124 20.51 -1.03 2.37
CA GLU A 124 21.27 -2.03 3.15
C GLU A 124 22.08 -1.43 4.33
N ALA A 125 22.53 -0.18 4.20
CA ALA A 125 23.27 0.52 5.27
C ALA A 125 22.32 1.08 6.35
N ILE A 126 21.09 1.44 5.98
CA ILE A 126 20.02 1.91 6.86
C ILE A 126 18.79 1.04 6.60
N PRO A 127 18.79 -0.20 7.11
CA PRO A 127 17.78 -1.19 6.74
C PRO A 127 16.45 -1.04 7.46
N ILE A 128 16.36 -0.17 8.45
CA ILE A 128 15.13 0.06 9.25
C ILE A 128 14.74 1.53 9.15
N THR A 129 13.49 1.76 8.78
CA THR A 129 12.95 3.12 8.68
C THR A 129 11.51 3.17 9.17
N ASP A 130 11.25 4.14 10.04
CA ASP A 130 9.90 4.56 10.45
C ASP A 130 9.53 5.85 9.73
N ALA A 131 8.35 5.88 9.13
CA ALA A 131 7.85 7.01 8.37
C ALA A 131 6.34 7.23 8.60
N ARG A 132 5.83 8.35 8.06
CA ARG A 132 4.39 8.62 7.98
C ARG A 132 4.04 9.00 6.56
N LEU A 133 2.98 8.39 6.03
CA LEU A 133 2.37 8.77 4.77
C LEU A 133 1.65 10.12 4.91
N GLU A 134 1.33 10.75 3.79
CA GLU A 134 0.61 12.04 3.75
C GLU A 134 -0.75 12.00 4.44
N ASN A 135 -1.43 10.85 4.38
CA ASN A 135 -2.70 10.61 5.07
C ASN A 135 -2.56 10.38 6.59
N GLY A 136 -1.34 10.42 7.13
CA GLY A 136 -1.03 10.24 8.55
C GLY A 136 -0.72 8.79 8.97
N ASP A 137 -0.91 7.80 8.10
CA ASP A 137 -0.63 6.40 8.39
C ASP A 137 0.86 6.18 8.71
N ARG A 138 1.15 5.38 9.72
CA ARG A 138 2.52 5.03 10.10
C ARG A 138 3.00 3.85 9.30
N VAL A 139 4.20 3.98 8.75
CA VAL A 139 4.85 2.91 8.00
C VAL A 139 6.18 2.56 8.65
N ASN A 140 6.38 1.28 8.93
CA ASN A 140 7.66 0.72 9.30
C ASN A 140 8.16 -0.15 8.15
N ILE A 141 9.42 0.03 7.76
CA ILE A 141 10.09 -0.73 6.70
C ILE A 141 11.33 -1.37 7.29
N VAL A 142 11.51 -2.66 7.02
CA VAL A 142 12.71 -3.41 7.40
C VAL A 142 13.23 -4.14 6.16
N LEU A 143 14.50 -3.88 5.81
CA LEU A 143 15.18 -4.50 4.67
C LEU A 143 16.16 -5.59 5.09
N PRO A 144 16.61 -6.44 4.16
CA PRO A 144 17.82 -7.22 4.34
C PRO A 144 19.03 -6.31 4.70
N PRO A 145 19.99 -6.75 5.56
CA PRO A 145 20.11 -8.10 6.12
C PRO A 145 19.28 -8.36 7.37
N VAL A 146 18.57 -7.36 7.93
CA VAL A 146 17.76 -7.52 9.15
C VAL A 146 16.53 -8.38 8.86
N ALA A 147 15.84 -8.13 7.77
CA ALA A 147 14.73 -8.95 7.29
C ALA A 147 15.26 -10.10 6.42
N VAL A 148 15.37 -11.30 6.99
CA VAL A 148 16.01 -12.46 6.34
C VAL A 148 15.25 -12.94 5.10
N ASN A 149 13.91 -12.90 5.12
CA ASN A 149 13.04 -13.42 4.06
C ASN A 149 12.62 -12.37 3.02
N GLY A 150 13.34 -11.25 2.93
CA GLY A 150 13.02 -10.13 2.05
C GLY A 150 12.45 -8.93 2.80
N PRO A 151 12.11 -7.84 2.09
CA PRO A 151 11.58 -6.64 2.71
C PRO A 151 10.30 -6.89 3.51
N ILE A 152 10.21 -6.28 4.69
CA ILE A 152 9.01 -6.29 5.52
C ILE A 152 8.46 -4.87 5.54
N ILE A 153 7.16 -4.72 5.32
CA ILE A 153 6.45 -3.44 5.42
C ILE A 153 5.28 -3.61 6.38
N THR A 154 5.18 -2.74 7.36
CA THR A 154 4.00 -2.67 8.23
C THR A 154 3.40 -1.29 8.12
N ILE A 155 2.12 -1.20 7.72
CA ILE A 155 1.38 0.05 7.61
C ILE A 155 0.26 0.02 8.63
N ARG A 156 0.30 0.93 9.62
CA ARG A 156 -0.76 1.15 10.61
C ARG A 156 -1.57 2.35 10.21
N ARG A 157 -2.84 2.09 9.96
CA ARG A 157 -3.75 3.14 9.55
C ARG A 157 -4.16 4.02 10.72
N PHE A 158 -4.23 5.31 10.44
CA PHE A 158 -4.76 6.26 11.40
C PHE A 158 -6.29 6.29 11.25
N PRO A 159 -7.06 6.08 12.32
CA PRO A 159 -8.51 6.16 12.23
C PRO A 159 -8.92 7.57 11.79
N LYS A 160 -9.83 7.67 10.81
CA LYS A 160 -10.36 8.94 10.33
C LYS A 160 -11.11 9.69 11.43
N GLU A 161 -11.81 8.94 12.27
CA GLU A 161 -12.51 9.49 13.43
C GLU A 161 -11.72 9.16 14.70
N PRO A 162 -11.36 10.16 15.51
CA PRO A 162 -10.70 9.90 16.79
C PRO A 162 -11.64 9.11 17.70
N ILE A 163 -11.06 8.16 18.45
CA ILE A 163 -11.81 7.39 19.44
C ILE A 163 -12.27 8.35 20.55
N THR A 164 -13.57 8.54 20.67
CA THR A 164 -14.16 9.36 21.73
C THR A 164 -14.24 8.58 23.05
N MET A 165 -14.44 9.30 24.17
CA MET A 165 -14.63 8.68 25.48
C MET A 165 -15.90 7.83 25.53
N GLU A 166 -16.97 8.29 24.89
CA GLU A 166 -18.23 7.54 24.74
C GLU A 166 -17.97 6.20 24.05
N ARG A 167 -17.18 6.22 22.97
CA ARG A 167 -16.82 5.00 22.24
C ARG A 167 -15.98 4.04 23.06
N LEU A 168 -15.07 4.53 23.91
CA LEU A 168 -14.31 3.69 24.83
C LEU A 168 -15.20 3.02 25.89
N ILE A 169 -16.24 3.72 26.34
CA ILE A 169 -17.25 3.17 27.27
C ILE A 169 -18.07 2.08 26.58
N GLU A 170 -18.57 2.34 25.38
CA GLU A 170 -19.32 1.35 24.58
C GLU A 170 -18.52 0.07 24.33
N LEU A 171 -17.22 0.21 24.06
CA LEU A 171 -16.28 -0.91 23.87
C LEU A 171 -15.92 -1.62 25.19
N GLY A 172 -16.35 -1.10 26.33
CA GLY A 172 -16.01 -1.65 27.63
C GLY A 172 -14.56 -1.44 28.06
N SER A 173 -13.81 -0.61 27.35
CA SER A 173 -12.40 -0.30 27.66
C SER A 173 -12.26 0.61 28.88
N VAL A 174 -13.25 1.46 29.11
CA VAL A 174 -13.32 2.40 30.23
C VAL A 174 -14.70 2.35 30.84
N SER A 175 -14.81 2.34 32.18
CA SER A 175 -16.09 2.47 32.85
C SER A 175 -16.49 3.94 33.05
N ASN A 176 -17.80 4.21 33.08
CA ASN A 176 -18.30 5.55 33.42
C ASN A 176 -17.69 6.10 34.71
N CYS A 177 -17.53 5.26 35.72
CA CYS A 177 -16.95 5.64 37.01
C CYS A 177 -15.50 6.13 36.82
N LEU A 178 -14.68 5.44 36.03
CA LEU A 178 -13.30 5.82 35.79
C LEU A 178 -13.21 7.15 35.04
N LEU A 179 -14.10 7.40 34.09
CA LEU A 179 -14.15 8.66 33.35
C LEU A 179 -14.39 9.86 34.30
N TYR A 180 -15.32 9.75 35.24
CA TYR A 180 -15.64 10.82 36.16
C TYR A 180 -14.60 11.00 37.29
N THR A 181 -13.85 9.97 37.63
CA THR A 181 -12.87 10.01 38.73
C THR A 181 -11.44 10.27 38.24
N SER A 182 -11.18 10.08 36.96
CA SER A 182 -9.84 10.33 36.38
C SER A 182 -9.59 11.83 36.22
N PRO A 183 -8.46 12.38 36.75
CA PRO A 183 -8.14 13.78 36.55
C PRO A 183 -7.86 14.05 35.07
N SER A 184 -8.48 15.07 34.51
CA SER A 184 -8.21 15.52 33.16
C SER A 184 -6.83 16.23 33.12
N PRO A 185 -6.06 16.11 32.03
CA PRO A 185 -4.85 16.92 31.85
C PRO A 185 -5.10 18.44 31.92
N ARG A 186 -6.37 18.87 31.79
CA ARG A 186 -6.79 20.27 31.95
C ARG A 186 -6.95 20.69 33.43
N ASP A 187 -7.06 19.71 34.31
CA ASP A 187 -7.23 19.94 35.75
C ASP A 187 -5.88 20.04 36.50
N ALA A 188 -4.78 19.82 35.76
CA ALA A 188 -3.41 19.94 36.23
C ALA A 188 -2.81 21.28 35.79
#